data_d8b51afbb0264751a1d68c2ac43a202d
#
_entry.id   d8b51afbb0264751a1d68c2ac43a202d
#
_cell.length_a   1.000
_cell.length_b   1.000
_cell.length_c   1.000
_cell.angle_alpha   90.00
_cell.angle_beta   90.00
_cell.angle_gamma   90.00
#
_symmetry.space_group_name_H-M   'P 1'
#
loop_
_entity.id
_entity.type
_entity.pdbx_description
1 polymer ?
#
loop_
_entity_poly.entity_id
_entity_poly.type
_entity_poly.pdbx_seq_one_letter_code
_entity_poly.pdbx_strand_id
1 'polypeptide(L)'
;MKELKERLIKAKELKFMRNVIVGVIALLIAAFIINIAPGYKRDKYKDVVNLIIDEHNVTEDLKNMLYINENKTVYMSEEDVRELFDENIYYDQQYNQIITTSYTKVANIEIEEKQMNVNDSKVNMLDAIIKINDKIYLPISDMELVYNIKIKYIEETNRVVIENLNRGLIKATVTDNASIKFKQRSLSKDVGEVVKGEQVSCYYTTSRGWRQIRTENGTVGYVKANKLDDEYIIRQDMEQKQKAKKIKIDLSQNQFNYTDENGEVKLWQTINLKSMSNDIEEMLKDYKTRTQTIDVVMNLLGGNDIKGININFDGIEDKEVCKRFAIELSPKLREIGITTCVTLTKDMKTKEYENIVDYIAEK
;
A
#
# COMPACT_ATOMS: atom_id res chain seq x y z
N MET A 1 -64.60 45.87 11.98
CA MET A 1 -63.42 46.08 11.16
C MET A 1 -62.10 45.60 11.81
N LYS A 2 -61.90 45.79 13.10
CA LYS A 2 -60.64 45.34 13.82
C LYS A 2 -60.51 43.82 13.86
N GLU A 3 -61.61 43.12 14.19
CA GLU A 3 -61.60 41.65 14.28
C GLU A 3 -61.39 40.95 12.93
N LEU A 4 -61.86 41.55 11.83
CA LEU A 4 -61.61 41.00 10.49
C LEU A 4 -60.18 41.16 10.05
N LYS A 5 -59.47 42.24 10.44
CA LYS A 5 -58.05 42.45 10.22
C LYS A 5 -57.25 41.47 11.02
N GLU A 6 -57.54 41.18 12.27
CA GLU A 6 -56.85 40.21 13.10
C GLU A 6 -56.95 38.79 12.55
N ARG A 7 -58.13 38.39 12.09
CA ARG A 7 -58.41 37.10 11.46
C ARG A 7 -57.58 36.94 10.13
N LEU A 8 -57.53 38.02 9.34
CA LEU A 8 -56.71 38.04 8.10
C LEU A 8 -55.19 37.96 8.36
N ILE A 9 -54.69 38.62 9.41
CA ILE A 9 -53.29 38.54 9.82
C ILE A 9 -52.97 37.13 10.29
N LYS A 10 -53.79 36.57 11.16
CA LYS A 10 -53.65 35.20 11.68
C LYS A 10 -53.69 34.13 10.57
N ALA A 11 -54.54 34.32 9.56
CA ALA A 11 -54.61 33.43 8.41
C ALA A 11 -53.37 33.54 7.50
N LYS A 12 -52.76 34.72 7.34
CA LYS A 12 -51.50 34.92 6.63
C LYS A 12 -50.32 34.30 7.38
N GLU A 13 -50.25 34.45 8.69
CA GLU A 13 -49.22 33.82 9.54
C GLU A 13 -49.31 32.30 9.49
N LEU A 14 -50.53 31.73 9.56
CA LEU A 14 -50.72 30.28 9.44
C LEU A 14 -50.31 29.75 8.05
N LYS A 15 -50.59 30.52 6.98
CA LYS A 15 -50.18 30.16 5.62
C LYS A 15 -48.68 30.25 5.47
N PHE A 16 -48.04 31.27 6.06
CA PHE A 16 -46.58 31.42 6.08
C PHE A 16 -45.92 30.26 6.85
N MET A 17 -46.37 29.96 8.06
CA MET A 17 -45.89 28.84 8.87
C MET A 17 -46.00 27.49 8.13
N ARG A 18 -47.15 27.25 7.49
CA ARG A 18 -47.36 26.04 6.67
C ARG A 18 -46.32 25.93 5.53
N ASN A 19 -46.05 27.04 4.84
CA ASN A 19 -45.08 27.06 3.75
C ASN A 19 -43.63 26.85 4.26
N VAL A 20 -43.27 27.39 5.42
CA VAL A 20 -42.01 27.16 6.08
C VAL A 20 -41.85 25.67 6.45
N ILE A 21 -42.86 25.07 7.05
CA ILE A 21 -42.86 23.63 7.41
C ILE A 21 -42.71 22.77 6.17
N VAL A 22 -43.44 23.05 5.09
CA VAL A 22 -43.31 22.32 3.81
C VAL A 22 -41.90 22.47 3.23
N GLY A 23 -41.32 23.68 3.28
CA GLY A 23 -39.96 23.93 2.85
C GLY A 23 -38.90 23.14 3.65
N VAL A 24 -39.06 23.10 4.97
CA VAL A 24 -38.18 22.31 5.87
C VAL A 24 -38.30 20.81 5.57
N ILE A 25 -39.53 20.29 5.39
CA ILE A 25 -39.75 18.89 5.04
C ILE A 25 -39.15 18.57 3.68
N ALA A 26 -39.29 19.45 2.68
CA ALA A 26 -38.68 19.27 1.36
C ALA A 26 -37.13 19.24 1.43
N LEU A 27 -36.54 20.12 2.25
CA LEU A 27 -35.07 20.12 2.50
C LEU A 27 -34.60 18.85 3.20
N LEU A 28 -35.38 18.35 4.18
CA LEU A 28 -35.08 17.08 4.86
C LEU A 28 -35.14 15.88 3.91
N ILE A 29 -36.17 15.86 3.03
CA ILE A 29 -36.31 14.83 1.99
C ILE A 29 -35.15 14.93 0.99
N ALA A 30 -34.78 16.13 0.54
CA ALA A 30 -33.65 16.33 -0.35
C ALA A 30 -32.32 15.90 0.31
N ALA A 31 -32.09 16.26 1.58
CA ALA A 31 -30.92 15.80 2.35
C ALA A 31 -30.90 14.27 2.53
N PHE A 32 -32.07 13.65 2.72
CA PHE A 32 -32.23 12.20 2.81
C PHE A 32 -31.87 11.53 1.47
N ILE A 33 -32.39 12.06 0.36
CA ILE A 33 -32.08 11.55 -1.00
C ILE A 33 -30.61 11.71 -1.32
N ILE A 34 -30.00 12.87 -1.05
CA ILE A 34 -28.57 13.12 -1.26
C ILE A 34 -27.71 12.16 -0.44
N ASN A 35 -28.13 11.81 0.77
CA ASN A 35 -27.42 10.84 1.62
C ASN A 35 -27.58 9.38 1.16
N ILE A 36 -28.66 9.05 0.41
CA ILE A 36 -28.88 7.71 -0.14
C ILE A 36 -28.26 7.57 -1.52
N ALA A 37 -28.33 8.63 -2.35
CA ALA A 37 -27.86 8.66 -3.74
C ALA A 37 -26.41 8.16 -3.96
N PRO A 38 -25.41 8.45 -3.08
CA PRO A 38 -24.06 7.89 -3.24
C PRO A 38 -24.01 6.37 -3.23
N GLY A 39 -24.99 5.69 -2.60
CA GLY A 39 -25.09 4.23 -2.63
C GLY A 39 -25.44 3.68 -4.02
N TYR A 40 -26.09 4.47 -4.87
CA TYR A 40 -26.46 4.05 -6.24
C TYR A 40 -25.35 4.28 -7.27
N LYS A 41 -24.34 5.11 -6.99
CA LYS A 41 -23.19 5.34 -7.88
C LYS A 41 -22.31 4.10 -8.07
N ARG A 42 -22.46 3.07 -7.24
CA ARG A 42 -21.70 1.81 -7.34
C ARG A 42 -21.99 1.04 -8.63
N ASP A 43 -23.15 1.24 -9.24
CA ASP A 43 -23.49 0.61 -10.52
C ASP A 43 -22.70 1.19 -11.71
N LYS A 44 -21.98 2.31 -11.52
CA LYS A 44 -21.09 2.93 -12.52
C LYS A 44 -19.93 2.01 -12.94
N TYR A 45 -19.51 1.09 -12.08
CA TYR A 45 -18.38 0.17 -12.29
C TYR A 45 -18.84 -1.28 -12.49
N LYS A 46 -20.13 -1.50 -12.86
CA LYS A 46 -20.68 -2.85 -13.03
C LYS A 46 -19.98 -3.62 -14.15
N ASP A 47 -19.55 -2.92 -15.18
CA ASP A 47 -18.94 -3.50 -16.39
C ASP A 47 -17.41 -3.43 -16.42
N VAL A 48 -16.78 -2.93 -15.34
CA VAL A 48 -15.32 -2.88 -15.19
C VAL A 48 -14.87 -3.76 -14.05
N VAL A 49 -13.63 -4.25 -14.14
CA VAL A 49 -13.01 -4.99 -13.04
C VAL A 49 -12.82 -4.04 -11.86
N ASN A 50 -13.39 -4.41 -10.71
CA ASN A 50 -13.25 -3.61 -9.50
C ASN A 50 -12.05 -4.09 -8.69
N LEU A 51 -11.22 -3.15 -8.22
CA LEU A 51 -10.10 -3.43 -7.33
C LEU A 51 -10.49 -3.14 -5.88
N ILE A 52 -10.40 -4.17 -5.04
CA ILE A 52 -10.59 -4.08 -3.60
C ILE A 52 -9.25 -4.36 -2.93
N ILE A 53 -8.72 -3.38 -2.23
CA ILE A 53 -7.54 -3.56 -1.36
C ILE A 53 -8.03 -3.51 0.08
N ASP A 54 -7.85 -4.62 0.79
CA ASP A 54 -8.38 -4.81 2.16
C ASP A 54 -9.89 -4.45 2.25
N GLU A 55 -10.24 -3.36 2.94
CA GLU A 55 -11.62 -2.86 3.10
C GLU A 55 -12.01 -1.75 2.12
N HIS A 56 -11.12 -1.36 1.20
CA HIS A 56 -11.34 -0.22 0.32
C HIS A 56 -11.55 -0.65 -1.13
N ASN A 57 -12.59 -0.12 -1.77
CA ASN A 57 -12.70 -0.17 -3.21
C ASN A 57 -11.92 1.02 -3.79
N VAL A 58 -10.79 0.72 -4.41
CA VAL A 58 -9.85 1.72 -4.99
C VAL A 58 -9.97 1.81 -6.51
N THR A 59 -11.03 1.26 -7.10
CA THR A 59 -11.22 1.27 -8.57
C THR A 59 -11.23 2.69 -9.15
N GLU A 60 -11.77 3.66 -8.40
CA GLU A 60 -11.81 5.07 -8.84
C GLU A 60 -10.44 5.76 -8.77
N ASP A 61 -9.53 5.23 -7.99
CA ASP A 61 -8.19 5.79 -7.77
C ASP A 61 -7.18 5.31 -8.82
N LEU A 62 -7.53 4.24 -9.58
CA LEU A 62 -6.69 3.73 -10.65
C LEU A 62 -6.57 4.72 -11.80
N LYS A 63 -5.34 4.95 -12.27
CA LYS A 63 -5.04 5.74 -13.47
C LYS A 63 -5.34 4.98 -14.75
N ASN A 64 -5.19 3.64 -14.68
CA ASN A 64 -5.42 2.75 -15.80
C ASN A 64 -6.33 1.58 -15.38
N MET A 65 -7.14 1.09 -16.30
CA MET A 65 -7.97 -0.09 -16.03
C MET A 65 -7.08 -1.32 -15.82
N LEU A 66 -7.48 -2.20 -14.90
CA LEU A 66 -6.90 -3.53 -14.79
C LEU A 66 -7.19 -4.31 -16.08
N TYR A 67 -6.22 -5.09 -16.51
CA TYR A 67 -6.38 -6.04 -17.59
C TYR A 67 -6.33 -7.46 -17.03
N ILE A 68 -7.22 -8.33 -17.50
CA ILE A 68 -7.24 -9.75 -17.12
C ILE A 68 -7.13 -10.54 -18.40
N ASN A 69 -6.12 -11.43 -18.47
CA ASN A 69 -5.91 -12.28 -19.63
C ASN A 69 -6.76 -13.56 -19.56
N GLU A 70 -6.64 -14.41 -20.58
CA GLU A 70 -7.35 -15.69 -20.68
C GLU A 70 -7.00 -16.66 -19.54
N ASN A 71 -5.78 -16.56 -18.99
CA ASN A 71 -5.31 -17.36 -17.86
C ASN A 71 -5.81 -16.85 -16.50
N LYS A 72 -6.64 -15.80 -16.48
CA LYS A 72 -7.10 -15.09 -15.26
C LYS A 72 -5.99 -14.37 -14.51
N THR A 73 -4.85 -14.15 -15.13
CA THR A 73 -3.79 -13.31 -14.58
C THR A 73 -4.24 -11.85 -14.58
N VAL A 74 -4.13 -11.22 -13.43
CA VAL A 74 -4.47 -9.82 -13.25
C VAL A 74 -3.26 -8.96 -13.55
N TYR A 75 -3.42 -8.02 -14.46
CA TYR A 75 -2.40 -7.05 -14.82
C TYR A 75 -2.74 -5.67 -14.34
N MET A 76 -1.75 -4.98 -13.80
CA MET A 76 -1.83 -3.60 -13.33
C MET A 76 -0.74 -2.75 -14.01
N SER A 77 -1.07 -1.52 -14.37
CA SER A 77 -0.09 -0.62 -14.98
C SER A 77 1.04 -0.29 -14.01
N GLU A 78 2.23 -0.05 -14.52
CA GLU A 78 3.40 0.38 -13.72
C GLU A 78 3.09 1.66 -12.93
N GLU A 79 2.31 2.58 -13.51
CA GLU A 79 1.86 3.81 -12.85
C GLU A 79 1.00 3.54 -11.60
N ASP A 80 0.10 2.54 -11.67
CA ASP A 80 -0.77 2.16 -10.56
C ASP A 80 -0.01 1.33 -9.52
N VAL A 81 0.93 0.48 -9.95
CA VAL A 81 1.85 -0.24 -9.05
C VAL A 81 2.69 0.73 -8.25
N ARG A 82 3.20 1.80 -8.88
CA ARG A 82 3.97 2.87 -8.22
C ARG A 82 3.18 3.55 -7.12
N GLU A 83 1.92 3.79 -7.34
CA GLU A 83 1.07 4.49 -6.38
C GLU A 83 0.60 3.59 -5.23
N LEU A 84 0.29 2.33 -5.54
CA LEU A 84 -0.34 1.41 -4.58
C LEU A 84 0.66 0.55 -3.79
N PHE A 85 1.82 0.21 -4.38
CA PHE A 85 2.75 -0.78 -3.80
C PHE A 85 4.19 -0.30 -3.67
N ASP A 86 4.78 0.26 -4.72
CA ASP A 86 6.19 0.65 -4.74
C ASP A 86 6.44 1.98 -5.44
N GLU A 87 6.58 3.05 -4.66
CA GLU A 87 6.88 4.40 -5.17
C GLU A 87 8.22 4.47 -5.94
N ASN A 88 9.10 3.49 -5.75
CA ASN A 88 10.46 3.43 -6.31
C ASN A 88 10.57 2.51 -7.53
N ILE A 89 9.48 1.87 -7.97
CA ILE A 89 9.46 1.05 -9.18
C ILE A 89 9.93 1.86 -10.39
N TYR A 90 10.76 1.28 -11.24
CA TYR A 90 11.18 1.94 -12.46
C TYR A 90 11.47 0.97 -13.60
N TYR A 91 11.34 1.49 -14.82
CA TYR A 91 11.71 0.80 -16.04
C TYR A 91 13.13 1.15 -16.44
N ASP A 92 14.01 0.14 -16.44
CA ASP A 92 15.37 0.25 -16.96
C ASP A 92 15.34 -0.03 -18.47
N GLN A 93 15.48 1.04 -19.26
CA GLN A 93 15.43 0.95 -20.72
C GLN A 93 16.63 0.21 -21.30
N GLN A 94 17.81 0.31 -20.67
CA GLN A 94 19.05 -0.29 -21.16
C GLN A 94 18.95 -1.82 -21.14
N TYR A 95 18.35 -2.38 -20.10
CA TYR A 95 18.19 -3.82 -19.90
C TYR A 95 16.78 -4.32 -20.21
N ASN A 96 15.87 -3.45 -20.68
CA ASN A 96 14.46 -3.75 -20.95
C ASN A 96 13.78 -4.52 -19.80
N GLN A 97 13.96 -4.02 -18.58
CA GLN A 97 13.47 -4.68 -17.36
C GLN A 97 12.78 -3.71 -16.42
N ILE A 98 11.91 -4.24 -15.58
CA ILE A 98 11.35 -3.53 -14.43
C ILE A 98 12.15 -3.91 -13.18
N ILE A 99 12.49 -2.91 -12.38
CA ILE A 99 13.03 -3.10 -11.04
C ILE A 99 12.03 -2.56 -10.04
N THR A 100 11.63 -3.40 -9.10
CA THR A 100 10.67 -3.06 -8.06
C THR A 100 11.11 -3.59 -6.71
N THR A 101 10.65 -2.94 -5.65
CA THR A 101 11.09 -3.20 -4.28
C THR A 101 9.93 -3.28 -3.29
N SER A 102 10.16 -4.00 -2.21
CA SER A 102 9.33 -3.94 -1.01
C SER A 102 10.21 -3.75 0.23
N TYR A 103 9.71 -4.02 1.41
CA TYR A 103 10.48 -3.85 2.63
C TYR A 103 11.76 -4.71 2.68
N THR A 104 11.66 -5.99 2.26
CA THR A 104 12.77 -6.96 2.28
C THR A 104 13.10 -7.55 0.92
N LYS A 105 12.43 -7.13 -0.16
CA LYS A 105 12.61 -7.73 -1.48
C LYS A 105 13.02 -6.70 -2.53
N VAL A 106 13.92 -7.11 -3.41
CA VAL A 106 14.24 -6.45 -4.66
C VAL A 106 13.94 -7.44 -5.78
N ALA A 107 13.07 -7.07 -6.70
CA ALA A 107 12.79 -7.91 -7.86
C ALA A 107 13.20 -7.19 -9.16
N ASN A 108 13.88 -7.90 -10.04
CA ASN A 108 14.08 -7.47 -11.41
C ASN A 108 13.42 -8.47 -12.38
N ILE A 109 12.74 -7.93 -13.38
CA ILE A 109 11.88 -8.68 -14.29
C ILE A 109 12.11 -8.16 -15.69
N GLU A 110 12.71 -8.99 -16.56
CA GLU A 110 12.86 -8.66 -17.97
C GLU A 110 11.49 -8.70 -18.65
N ILE A 111 11.23 -7.70 -19.51
CA ILE A 111 9.93 -7.61 -20.21
C ILE A 111 9.85 -8.78 -21.20
N GLU A 112 8.67 -9.40 -21.31
CA GLU A 112 8.34 -10.58 -22.11
C GLU A 112 8.89 -11.91 -21.57
N GLU A 113 9.70 -11.90 -20.50
CA GLU A 113 10.16 -13.12 -19.83
C GLU A 113 9.20 -13.56 -18.71
N LYS A 114 8.99 -14.87 -18.58
CA LYS A 114 8.19 -15.49 -17.51
C LYS A 114 9.05 -15.89 -16.31
N GLN A 115 10.01 -15.04 -15.97
CA GLN A 115 10.92 -15.27 -14.85
C GLN A 115 11.29 -13.93 -14.23
N MET A 116 11.37 -13.88 -12.90
CA MET A 116 11.90 -12.76 -12.15
C MET A 116 13.03 -13.21 -11.24
N ASN A 117 13.96 -12.31 -10.95
CA ASN A 117 14.92 -12.50 -9.88
C ASN A 117 14.41 -11.74 -8.65
N VAL A 118 14.29 -12.42 -7.51
CA VAL A 118 13.92 -11.81 -6.23
C VAL A 118 15.05 -12.08 -5.25
N ASN A 119 15.75 -11.05 -4.80
CA ASN A 119 16.94 -11.16 -3.94
C ASN A 119 17.89 -12.28 -4.40
N ASP A 120 18.28 -12.22 -5.69
CA ASP A 120 19.20 -13.16 -6.35
C ASP A 120 18.66 -14.59 -6.56
N SER A 121 17.39 -14.85 -6.20
CA SER A 121 16.72 -16.12 -6.44
C SER A 121 15.81 -16.03 -7.66
N LYS A 122 15.94 -16.99 -8.59
CA LYS A 122 15.08 -17.07 -9.77
C LYS A 122 13.70 -17.66 -9.40
N VAL A 123 12.64 -16.94 -9.77
CA VAL A 123 11.26 -17.34 -9.54
C VAL A 123 10.52 -17.36 -10.89
N ASN A 124 9.84 -18.46 -11.18
CA ASN A 124 9.01 -18.56 -12.36
C ASN A 124 7.70 -17.79 -12.14
N MET A 125 7.26 -17.10 -13.20
CA MET A 125 6.01 -16.36 -13.26
C MET A 125 4.99 -17.14 -14.10
N LEU A 126 3.71 -16.94 -13.81
CA LEU A 126 2.63 -17.48 -14.65
C LEU A 126 2.61 -16.80 -16.02
N ASP A 127 2.77 -15.50 -16.01
CA ASP A 127 2.75 -14.68 -17.20
C ASP A 127 3.84 -13.59 -17.18
N ALA A 128 4.26 -13.14 -18.38
CA ALA A 128 5.28 -12.12 -18.55
C ALA A 128 4.70 -10.70 -18.36
N ILE A 129 5.58 -9.73 -18.11
CA ILE A 129 5.26 -8.31 -18.24
C ILE A 129 4.91 -8.00 -19.70
N ILE A 130 3.87 -7.22 -19.93
CA ILE A 130 3.40 -6.86 -21.29
C ILE A 130 3.37 -5.34 -21.47
N LYS A 131 3.41 -4.91 -22.74
CA LYS A 131 3.18 -3.52 -23.14
C LYS A 131 1.85 -3.39 -23.88
N ILE A 132 0.98 -2.50 -23.41
CA ILE A 132 -0.30 -2.18 -24.04
C ILE A 132 -0.32 -0.68 -24.31
N ASN A 133 -0.39 -0.25 -25.57
CA ASN A 133 -0.39 1.16 -25.94
C ASN A 133 0.76 1.96 -25.30
N ASP A 134 1.98 1.43 -25.42
CA ASP A 134 3.22 1.98 -24.85
C ASP A 134 3.28 2.04 -23.30
N LYS A 135 2.28 1.52 -22.61
CA LYS A 135 2.28 1.38 -21.15
C LYS A 135 2.69 -0.02 -20.74
N ILE A 136 3.47 -0.09 -19.66
CA ILE A 136 3.93 -1.35 -19.08
C ILE A 136 2.88 -1.84 -18.08
N TYR A 137 2.51 -3.11 -18.19
CA TYR A 137 1.60 -3.79 -17.28
C TYR A 137 2.29 -5.00 -16.65
N LEU A 138 2.31 -5.00 -15.32
CA LEU A 138 2.86 -6.10 -14.53
C LEU A 138 1.78 -7.12 -14.21
N PRO A 139 2.07 -8.43 -14.29
CA PRO A 139 1.18 -9.48 -13.84
C PRO A 139 1.15 -9.48 -12.30
N ILE A 140 0.29 -8.63 -11.71
CA ILE A 140 0.27 -8.38 -10.27
C ILE A 140 -0.02 -9.66 -9.47
N SER A 141 -0.66 -10.66 -10.09
CA SER A 141 -0.85 -11.98 -9.50
C SER A 141 0.46 -12.70 -9.19
N ASP A 142 1.53 -12.41 -9.92
CA ASP A 142 2.87 -12.99 -9.69
C ASP A 142 3.69 -12.17 -8.66
N MET A 143 3.19 -10.99 -8.27
CA MET A 143 3.87 -10.09 -7.34
C MET A 143 3.57 -10.37 -5.85
N GLU A 144 2.80 -11.42 -5.54
CA GLU A 144 2.46 -11.79 -4.15
C GLU A 144 3.71 -11.93 -3.28
N LEU A 145 4.74 -12.61 -3.82
CA LEU A 145 6.02 -12.81 -3.12
C LEU A 145 6.77 -11.51 -2.87
N VAL A 146 6.71 -10.57 -3.84
CA VAL A 146 7.46 -9.32 -3.76
C VAL A 146 6.82 -8.35 -2.77
N TYR A 147 5.49 -8.15 -2.86
CA TYR A 147 4.79 -7.11 -2.10
C TYR A 147 4.17 -7.60 -0.78
N ASN A 148 4.35 -8.89 -0.44
CA ASN A 148 3.72 -9.50 0.72
C ASN A 148 2.20 -9.28 0.75
N ILE A 149 1.56 -9.64 -0.35
CA ILE A 149 0.12 -9.53 -0.57
C ILE A 149 -0.45 -10.88 -0.98
N LYS A 150 -1.78 -11.01 -0.92
CA LYS A 150 -2.52 -12.12 -1.50
C LYS A 150 -3.57 -11.59 -2.47
N ILE A 151 -3.61 -12.13 -3.68
CA ILE A 151 -4.49 -11.67 -4.76
C ILE A 151 -5.47 -12.77 -5.13
N LYS A 152 -6.73 -12.38 -5.32
CA LYS A 152 -7.76 -13.26 -5.85
C LYS A 152 -8.63 -12.50 -6.85
N TYR A 153 -8.72 -13.02 -8.07
CA TYR A 153 -9.74 -12.59 -9.03
C TYR A 153 -11.01 -13.41 -8.82
N ILE A 154 -12.14 -12.73 -8.65
CA ILE A 154 -13.46 -13.32 -8.42
C ILE A 154 -14.32 -13.02 -9.65
N GLU A 155 -14.40 -13.99 -10.54
CA GLU A 155 -15.05 -13.84 -11.86
C GLU A 155 -16.54 -13.52 -11.74
N GLU A 156 -17.24 -14.16 -10.80
CA GLU A 156 -18.70 -14.02 -10.61
C GLU A 156 -19.11 -12.59 -10.26
N THR A 157 -18.22 -11.85 -9.64
CA THR A 157 -18.48 -10.46 -9.23
C THR A 157 -17.61 -9.44 -9.96
N ASN A 158 -16.77 -9.91 -10.88
CA ASN A 158 -15.78 -9.11 -11.62
C ASN A 158 -14.92 -8.24 -10.69
N ARG A 159 -14.34 -8.87 -9.64
CA ARG A 159 -13.55 -8.21 -8.61
C ARG A 159 -12.18 -8.82 -8.47
N VAL A 160 -11.18 -7.96 -8.38
CA VAL A 160 -9.85 -8.31 -7.87
C VAL A 160 -9.79 -7.91 -6.40
N VAL A 161 -9.48 -8.85 -5.54
CA VAL A 161 -9.31 -8.64 -4.10
C VAL A 161 -7.85 -8.81 -3.76
N ILE A 162 -7.27 -7.80 -3.16
CA ILE A 162 -5.90 -7.82 -2.64
C ILE A 162 -5.95 -7.70 -1.12
N GLU A 163 -5.33 -8.63 -0.43
CA GLU A 163 -5.09 -8.59 1.01
C GLU A 163 -3.63 -8.19 1.27
N ASN A 164 -3.43 -7.14 2.05
CA ASN A 164 -2.09 -6.75 2.50
C ASN A 164 -1.70 -7.61 3.71
N LEU A 165 -0.73 -8.49 3.52
CA LEU A 165 -0.29 -9.43 4.56
C LEU A 165 0.54 -8.74 5.67
N ASN A 166 1.00 -7.51 5.44
CA ASN A 166 1.65 -6.68 6.47
C ASN A 166 0.66 -6.07 7.47
N ARG A 167 -0.65 -6.30 7.29
CA ARG A 167 -1.71 -5.94 8.26
C ARG A 167 -2.22 -7.19 8.96
N GLY A 168 -2.49 -7.09 10.27
CA GLY A 168 -3.21 -8.14 10.96
C GLY A 168 -4.60 -8.37 10.32
N LEU A 169 -4.93 -9.62 10.04
CA LEU A 169 -6.24 -10.01 9.52
C LEU A 169 -7.10 -10.58 10.65
N ILE A 170 -8.28 -9.99 10.84
CA ILE A 170 -9.30 -10.50 11.77
C ILE A 170 -10.35 -11.24 10.94
N LYS A 171 -10.63 -12.48 11.30
CA LYS A 171 -11.75 -13.26 10.75
C LYS A 171 -12.83 -13.43 11.81
N ALA A 172 -14.06 -13.39 11.36
CA ALA A 172 -15.21 -13.67 12.23
C ALA A 172 -16.23 -14.56 11.52
N THR A 173 -16.94 -15.38 12.30
CA THR A 173 -18.04 -16.21 11.81
C THR A 173 -19.36 -15.46 12.00
N VAL A 174 -20.20 -15.46 10.98
CA VAL A 174 -21.54 -14.87 11.02
C VAL A 174 -22.47 -15.74 11.85
N THR A 175 -23.08 -15.18 12.91
CA THR A 175 -23.99 -15.93 13.81
C THR A 175 -25.41 -15.99 13.31
N ASP A 176 -25.85 -14.97 12.56
CA ASP A 176 -27.18 -14.87 11.97
C ASP A 176 -27.12 -14.21 10.61
N ASN A 177 -28.05 -14.56 9.72
CA ASN A 177 -28.21 -13.91 8.44
C ASN A 177 -28.36 -12.40 8.60
N ALA A 178 -27.67 -11.63 7.76
CA ALA A 178 -27.73 -10.16 7.81
C ALA A 178 -27.46 -9.55 6.44
N SER A 179 -28.11 -8.41 6.17
CA SER A 179 -27.78 -7.56 5.04
C SER A 179 -26.49 -6.79 5.32
N ILE A 180 -25.61 -6.75 4.33
CA ILE A 180 -24.40 -5.89 4.33
C ILE A 180 -24.83 -4.50 3.89
N LYS A 181 -24.66 -3.50 4.76
CA LYS A 181 -25.03 -2.12 4.50
C LYS A 181 -23.87 -1.32 3.89
N PHE A 182 -24.18 -0.43 2.95
CA PHE A 182 -23.20 0.49 2.37
C PHE A 182 -22.61 1.48 3.39
N LYS A 183 -23.43 1.95 4.32
CA LYS A 183 -23.03 2.83 5.44
C LYS A 183 -23.43 2.21 6.77
N GLN A 184 -22.79 2.60 7.84
CA GLN A 184 -23.00 2.15 9.23
C GLN A 184 -24.36 2.60 9.82
N ARG A 185 -25.45 2.32 9.13
CA ARG A 185 -26.83 2.65 9.55
C ARG A 185 -27.86 1.74 8.91
N SER A 186 -28.96 1.46 9.64
CA SER A 186 -29.98 0.48 9.23
C SER A 186 -30.73 0.86 7.94
N LEU A 187 -30.92 2.16 7.69
CA LEU A 187 -31.59 2.67 6.48
C LEU A 187 -30.65 2.86 5.28
N SER A 188 -29.40 2.39 5.39
CA SER A 188 -28.48 2.42 4.25
C SER A 188 -28.85 1.36 3.22
N LYS A 189 -28.50 1.61 1.95
CA LYS A 189 -28.64 0.63 0.85
C LYS A 189 -27.93 -0.68 1.23
N ASP A 190 -28.53 -1.80 0.89
CA ASP A 190 -27.90 -3.12 0.94
C ASP A 190 -26.96 -3.28 -0.25
N VAL A 191 -25.77 -3.79 0.02
CA VAL A 191 -24.71 -4.05 -0.97
C VAL A 191 -24.43 -5.53 -1.11
N GLY A 192 -25.03 -6.35 -0.27
CA GLY A 192 -24.91 -7.80 -0.24
C GLY A 192 -25.59 -8.37 1.00
N GLU A 193 -25.43 -9.66 1.17
CA GLU A 193 -25.94 -10.42 2.31
C GLU A 193 -24.84 -11.37 2.82
N VAL A 194 -24.88 -11.69 4.10
CA VAL A 194 -24.11 -12.77 4.73
C VAL A 194 -25.05 -13.76 5.38
N VAL A 195 -24.69 -15.02 5.32
CA VAL A 195 -25.45 -16.10 5.91
C VAL A 195 -24.78 -16.66 7.16
N LYS A 196 -25.58 -17.24 8.05
CA LYS A 196 -25.06 -17.89 9.27
C LYS A 196 -24.02 -18.95 8.93
N GLY A 197 -22.88 -18.90 9.62
CA GLY A 197 -21.74 -19.80 9.41
C GLY A 197 -20.74 -19.32 8.37
N GLU A 198 -21.03 -18.26 7.63
CA GLU A 198 -20.09 -17.66 6.69
C GLU A 198 -18.94 -16.99 7.44
N GLN A 199 -17.71 -17.14 6.91
CA GLN A 199 -16.55 -16.43 7.42
C GLN A 199 -16.33 -15.13 6.64
N VAL A 200 -16.03 -14.06 7.36
CA VAL A 200 -15.77 -12.75 6.79
C VAL A 200 -14.49 -12.16 7.33
N SER A 201 -13.80 -11.37 6.51
CA SER A 201 -12.70 -10.53 6.98
C SER A 201 -13.27 -9.31 7.69
N CYS A 202 -12.78 -9.01 8.89
CA CYS A 202 -13.22 -7.89 9.70
C CYS A 202 -12.13 -6.85 9.81
N TYR A 203 -12.52 -5.57 9.82
CA TYR A 203 -11.57 -4.46 9.88
C TYR A 203 -11.76 -3.66 11.18
N TYR A 204 -12.63 -2.67 11.21
CA TYR A 204 -12.84 -1.89 12.43
C TYR A 204 -14.29 -1.91 12.89
N THR A 205 -14.49 -1.72 14.20
CA THR A 205 -15.83 -1.59 14.79
C THR A 205 -16.11 -0.12 15.09
N THR A 206 -17.27 0.36 14.64
CA THR A 206 -17.68 1.73 14.88
C THR A 206 -18.28 1.89 16.27
N SER A 207 -18.27 3.12 16.80
CA SER A 207 -18.91 3.45 18.10
C SER A 207 -20.40 3.12 18.17
N ARG A 208 -21.07 2.93 17.01
CA ARG A 208 -22.51 2.57 16.93
C ARG A 208 -22.73 1.06 16.82
N GLY A 209 -21.73 0.25 17.08
CA GLY A 209 -21.80 -1.21 17.02
C GLY A 209 -21.98 -1.76 15.60
N TRP A 210 -21.44 -1.10 14.60
CA TRP A 210 -21.29 -1.61 13.24
C TRP A 210 -19.87 -2.05 13.01
N ARG A 211 -19.69 -3.19 12.34
CA ARG A 211 -18.40 -3.72 11.93
C ARG A 211 -18.25 -3.62 10.42
N GLN A 212 -17.14 -3.08 9.96
CA GLN A 212 -16.81 -3.15 8.54
C GLN A 212 -16.28 -4.55 8.25
N ILE A 213 -16.81 -5.15 7.20
CA ILE A 213 -16.47 -6.50 6.76
C ILE A 213 -16.20 -6.54 5.26
N ARG A 214 -15.50 -7.60 4.85
CA ARG A 214 -15.41 -8.05 3.46
C ARG A 214 -15.71 -9.54 3.41
N THR A 215 -16.63 -9.93 2.54
CA THR A 215 -16.92 -11.34 2.25
C THR A 215 -15.86 -11.94 1.33
N GLU A 216 -15.84 -13.26 1.18
CA GLU A 216 -14.93 -13.92 0.25
C GLU A 216 -15.14 -13.49 -1.21
N ASN A 217 -16.37 -13.15 -1.59
CA ASN A 217 -16.70 -12.66 -2.93
C ASN A 217 -16.37 -11.16 -3.13
N GLY A 218 -15.63 -10.55 -2.20
CA GLY A 218 -15.15 -9.17 -2.30
C GLY A 218 -16.20 -8.10 -2.00
N THR A 219 -17.37 -8.45 -1.44
CA THR A 219 -18.37 -7.46 -1.02
C THR A 219 -17.90 -6.77 0.26
N VAL A 220 -17.68 -5.46 0.19
CA VAL A 220 -17.30 -4.62 1.33
C VAL A 220 -18.50 -3.83 1.84
N GLY A 221 -18.69 -3.77 3.15
CA GLY A 221 -19.74 -2.99 3.78
C GLY A 221 -19.81 -3.19 5.28
N TYR A 222 -20.95 -2.90 5.87
CA TYR A 222 -21.15 -2.89 7.32
C TYR A 222 -22.25 -3.87 7.75
N VAL A 223 -21.96 -4.66 8.77
CA VAL A 223 -22.95 -5.46 9.51
C VAL A 223 -22.94 -5.07 10.98
N LYS A 224 -23.99 -5.42 11.72
CA LYS A 224 -24.01 -5.24 13.17
C LYS A 224 -23.00 -6.17 13.83
N ALA A 225 -22.15 -5.64 14.72
CA ALA A 225 -21.11 -6.39 15.40
C ALA A 225 -21.64 -7.60 16.18
N ASN A 226 -22.88 -7.49 16.72
CA ASN A 226 -23.51 -8.61 17.42
C ASN A 226 -24.01 -9.74 16.50
N LYS A 227 -23.77 -9.66 15.20
CA LYS A 227 -24.01 -10.72 14.21
C LYS A 227 -22.73 -11.49 13.86
N LEU A 228 -21.63 -11.18 14.54
CA LEU A 228 -20.31 -11.75 14.32
C LEU A 228 -19.79 -12.36 15.62
N ASP A 229 -19.20 -13.53 15.52
CA ASP A 229 -18.60 -14.27 16.63
C ASP A 229 -17.33 -15.00 16.19
N ASP A 230 -16.61 -15.59 17.15
CA ASP A 230 -15.40 -16.39 16.90
C ASP A 230 -14.33 -15.62 16.13
N GLU A 231 -14.08 -14.36 16.51
CA GLU A 231 -13.03 -13.54 15.93
C GLU A 231 -11.65 -14.07 16.31
N TYR A 232 -10.81 -14.31 15.31
CA TYR A 232 -9.41 -14.63 15.54
C TYR A 232 -8.51 -13.74 14.68
N ILE A 233 -7.35 -13.39 15.25
CA ILE A 233 -6.34 -12.57 14.61
C ILE A 233 -5.30 -13.49 14.01
N ILE A 234 -5.18 -13.47 12.70
CA ILE A 234 -4.05 -14.08 12.02
C ILE A 234 -2.94 -13.03 12.02
N ARG A 235 -1.96 -13.21 12.89
CA ARG A 235 -0.72 -12.43 12.86
C ARG A 235 0.24 -13.12 11.89
N GLN A 236 0.57 -12.46 10.83
CA GLN A 236 1.73 -12.79 10.02
C GLN A 236 2.86 -11.86 10.47
N ASP A 237 4.12 -12.25 10.20
CA ASP A 237 5.25 -11.41 10.47
C ASP A 237 5.09 -10.10 9.67
N MET A 238 4.59 -9.08 10.36
CA MET A 238 4.26 -7.81 9.76
C MET A 238 5.55 -7.02 9.59
N GLU A 239 6.00 -6.91 8.38
CA GLU A 239 7.07 -5.98 8.02
C GLU A 239 6.54 -4.55 8.17
N GLN A 240 6.87 -3.90 9.28
CA GLN A 240 6.47 -2.51 9.49
C GLN A 240 7.50 -1.57 8.88
N LYS A 241 7.14 -0.98 7.76
CA LYS A 241 7.90 0.13 7.17
C LYS A 241 7.80 1.34 8.11
N GLN A 242 8.83 1.57 8.90
CA GLN A 242 8.96 2.77 9.74
C GLN A 242 9.76 3.82 8.98
N LYS A 243 9.47 5.10 9.25
CA LYS A 243 10.31 6.19 8.74
C LYS A 243 11.68 6.14 9.39
N ALA A 244 12.72 6.42 8.59
CA ALA A 244 14.08 6.45 9.06
C ALA A 244 14.26 7.42 10.24
N LYS A 245 14.95 6.96 11.27
CA LYS A 245 15.31 7.75 12.42
C LYS A 245 16.64 8.46 12.21
N LYS A 246 16.76 9.67 12.76
CA LYS A 246 18.01 10.41 12.74
C LYS A 246 18.89 9.98 13.89
N ILE A 247 20.17 9.71 13.62
CA ILE A 247 21.16 9.30 14.61
C ILE A 247 22.47 10.05 14.43
N LYS A 248 23.25 10.16 15.53
CA LYS A 248 24.62 10.66 15.46
C LYS A 248 25.57 9.49 15.49
N ILE A 249 26.49 9.46 14.56
CA ILE A 249 27.54 8.44 14.47
C ILE A 249 28.92 9.09 14.33
N ASP A 250 29.93 8.41 14.83
CA ASP A 250 31.32 8.82 14.64
C ASP A 250 31.84 8.26 13.33
N LEU A 251 31.99 9.12 12.33
CA LEU A 251 32.49 8.76 10.99
C LEU A 251 34.02 8.60 10.92
N SER A 252 34.74 8.88 12.01
CA SER A 252 36.20 8.71 12.06
C SER A 252 36.62 7.25 12.12
N GLN A 253 35.68 6.34 12.44
CA GLN A 253 35.92 4.90 12.56
C GLN A 253 35.09 4.14 11.54
N ASN A 254 35.70 3.14 10.90
CA ASN A 254 34.99 2.26 9.98
C ASN A 254 34.07 1.28 10.69
N GLN A 255 34.33 0.96 11.95
CA GLN A 255 33.49 0.11 12.79
C GLN A 255 33.24 0.82 14.12
N PHE A 256 31.99 0.75 14.60
CA PHE A 256 31.58 1.36 15.85
C PHE A 256 30.42 0.58 16.51
N ASN A 257 30.28 0.73 17.82
CA ASN A 257 29.16 0.18 18.55
C ASN A 257 28.02 1.20 18.57
N TYR A 258 26.84 0.77 18.16
CA TYR A 258 25.59 1.53 18.27
C TYR A 258 24.69 0.91 19.32
N THR A 259 24.20 1.71 20.25
CA THR A 259 23.23 1.27 21.25
C THR A 259 21.83 1.66 20.79
N ASP A 260 20.99 0.66 20.57
CA ASP A 260 19.61 0.88 20.11
C ASP A 260 18.68 1.37 21.26
N GLU A 261 17.41 1.60 20.94
CA GLU A 261 16.40 2.09 21.89
C GLU A 261 16.09 1.12 23.03
N ASN A 262 16.40 -0.15 22.85
CA ASN A 262 16.22 -1.21 23.85
C ASN A 262 17.47 -1.34 24.75
N GLY A 263 18.52 -0.56 24.48
CA GLY A 263 19.79 -0.63 25.18
C GLY A 263 20.72 -1.74 24.69
N GLU A 264 20.40 -2.39 23.57
CA GLU A 264 21.27 -3.40 22.97
C GLU A 264 22.42 -2.74 22.20
N VAL A 265 23.63 -3.22 22.46
CA VAL A 265 24.83 -2.77 21.76
C VAL A 265 25.06 -3.63 20.52
N LYS A 266 25.05 -3.00 19.35
CA LYS A 266 25.18 -3.63 18.05
C LYS A 266 26.40 -3.11 17.33
N LEU A 267 27.22 -4.02 16.77
CA LEU A 267 28.37 -3.65 15.95
C LEU A 267 27.88 -3.17 14.59
N TRP A 268 28.31 -1.98 14.21
CA TRP A 268 28.00 -1.36 12.92
C TRP A 268 29.28 -1.10 12.13
N GLN A 269 29.16 -1.09 10.80
CA GLN A 269 30.26 -0.79 9.89
C GLN A 269 29.90 0.36 8.96
N THR A 270 30.82 1.30 8.77
CA THR A 270 30.72 2.35 7.75
C THR A 270 31.41 1.91 6.47
N ILE A 271 30.73 2.07 5.35
CA ILE A 271 31.26 1.88 4.00
C ILE A 271 31.29 3.22 3.28
N ASN A 272 32.49 3.69 2.95
CA ASN A 272 32.68 4.89 2.15
C ASN A 272 32.69 4.50 0.68
N LEU A 273 31.57 4.73 -0.03
CA LEU A 273 31.46 4.32 -1.44
C LEU A 273 32.54 4.94 -2.33
N LYS A 274 32.88 6.22 -2.11
CA LYS A 274 33.92 6.89 -2.89
C LYS A 274 35.29 6.22 -2.78
N SER A 275 35.56 5.57 -1.66
CA SER A 275 36.81 4.83 -1.47
C SER A 275 36.83 3.43 -2.12
N MET A 276 35.70 2.91 -2.58
CA MET A 276 35.63 1.62 -3.27
C MET A 276 36.17 1.69 -4.70
N SER A 277 35.85 2.80 -5.41
CA SER A 277 36.33 3.03 -6.78
C SER A 277 36.35 4.52 -7.10
N ASN A 278 37.31 4.96 -7.94
CA ASN A 278 37.33 6.31 -8.50
C ASN A 278 36.11 6.53 -9.42
N ASP A 279 35.65 5.50 -10.10
CA ASP A 279 34.54 5.52 -11.07
C ASP A 279 33.22 5.07 -10.46
N ILE A 280 33.08 5.15 -9.13
CA ILE A 280 31.91 4.60 -8.41
C ILE A 280 30.58 5.17 -8.93
N GLU A 281 30.52 6.44 -9.33
CA GLU A 281 29.30 7.05 -9.83
C GLU A 281 28.83 6.41 -11.14
N GLU A 282 29.76 6.15 -12.06
CA GLU A 282 29.43 5.45 -13.31
C GLU A 282 29.04 3.99 -13.05
N MET A 283 29.70 3.33 -12.10
CA MET A 283 29.33 1.97 -11.68
C MET A 283 27.92 1.90 -11.10
N LEU A 284 27.49 2.95 -10.38
CA LEU A 284 26.15 3.00 -9.78
C LEU A 284 25.06 3.38 -10.78
N LYS A 285 25.38 4.03 -11.90
CA LYS A 285 24.41 4.33 -12.98
C LYS A 285 23.95 3.08 -13.70
N ASP A 286 24.87 2.21 -14.05
CA ASP A 286 24.59 0.97 -14.75
C ASP A 286 24.04 -0.10 -13.81
N TYR A 287 22.97 -0.78 -14.19
CA TYR A 287 22.32 -1.79 -13.36
C TYR A 287 23.25 -2.93 -12.96
N LYS A 288 24.01 -3.50 -13.91
CA LYS A 288 24.88 -4.67 -13.63
C LYS A 288 26.00 -4.33 -12.67
N THR A 289 26.69 -3.21 -12.90
CA THR A 289 27.78 -2.79 -12.02
C THR A 289 27.26 -2.28 -10.67
N ARG A 290 26.07 -1.68 -10.61
CA ARG A 290 25.39 -1.34 -9.36
C ARG A 290 25.06 -2.60 -8.56
N THR A 291 24.48 -3.62 -9.18
CA THR A 291 24.20 -4.91 -8.53
C THR A 291 25.49 -5.57 -8.02
N GLN A 292 26.56 -5.60 -8.83
CA GLN A 292 27.87 -6.10 -8.38
C GLN A 292 28.40 -5.32 -7.19
N THR A 293 28.21 -4.00 -7.15
CA THR A 293 28.62 -3.18 -6.00
C THR A 293 27.82 -3.53 -4.76
N ILE A 294 26.50 -3.77 -4.90
CA ILE A 294 25.65 -4.27 -3.81
C ILE A 294 26.16 -5.62 -3.31
N ASP A 295 26.49 -6.55 -4.21
CA ASP A 295 27.02 -7.87 -3.84
C ASP A 295 28.36 -7.77 -3.10
N VAL A 296 29.25 -6.85 -3.50
CA VAL A 296 30.47 -6.58 -2.75
C VAL A 296 30.16 -6.10 -1.34
N VAL A 297 29.21 -5.17 -1.18
CA VAL A 297 28.77 -4.69 0.14
C VAL A 297 28.20 -5.84 0.97
N MET A 298 27.34 -6.67 0.41
CA MET A 298 26.76 -7.84 1.09
C MET A 298 27.83 -8.84 1.52
N ASN A 299 28.83 -9.09 0.67
CA ASN A 299 29.93 -10.01 0.98
C ASN A 299 30.86 -9.50 2.08
N LEU A 300 31.05 -8.18 2.24
CA LEU A 300 31.81 -7.60 3.35
C LEU A 300 31.19 -7.90 4.73
N LEU A 301 29.91 -8.23 4.77
CA LEU A 301 29.17 -8.57 6.00
C LEU A 301 29.29 -10.06 6.36
N GLY A 302 29.69 -10.90 5.41
CA GLY A 302 29.84 -12.34 5.61
C GLY A 302 30.94 -12.67 6.62
N GLY A 303 30.56 -13.28 7.75
CA GLY A 303 31.51 -13.75 8.78
C GLY A 303 31.75 -12.80 9.94
N ASN A 304 31.20 -11.60 9.95
CA ASN A 304 31.26 -10.64 11.05
C ASN A 304 29.90 -10.54 11.77
N ASP A 305 29.92 -10.31 13.10
CA ASP A 305 28.70 -10.09 13.86
C ASP A 305 28.17 -8.65 13.72
N ILE A 306 28.13 -8.18 12.46
CA ILE A 306 27.67 -6.85 12.09
C ILE A 306 26.14 -6.87 12.04
N LYS A 307 25.49 -5.94 12.76
CA LYS A 307 24.04 -5.79 12.84
C LYS A 307 23.52 -4.54 12.16
N GLY A 308 24.40 -3.66 11.74
CA GLY A 308 24.05 -2.45 11.00
C GLY A 308 25.16 -1.97 10.09
N ILE A 309 24.78 -1.30 9.03
CA ILE A 309 25.69 -0.73 8.06
C ILE A 309 25.36 0.75 7.82
N ASN A 310 26.37 1.58 7.81
CA ASN A 310 26.26 2.97 7.38
C ASN A 310 26.91 3.14 6.01
N ILE A 311 26.14 3.51 5.02
CA ILE A 311 26.62 3.86 3.68
C ILE A 311 26.90 5.35 3.65
N ASN A 312 28.16 5.70 3.51
CA ASN A 312 28.57 7.09 3.40
C ASN A 312 28.67 7.52 1.94
N PHE A 313 27.83 8.49 1.56
CA PHE A 313 27.76 9.07 0.22
C PHE A 313 28.68 10.29 0.00
N ASP A 314 29.53 10.64 0.99
CA ASP A 314 30.46 11.77 0.83
C ASP A 314 31.35 11.60 -0.42
N GLY A 315 31.46 12.68 -1.19
CA GLY A 315 32.27 12.72 -2.41
C GLY A 315 31.59 12.13 -3.64
N ILE A 316 30.30 11.76 -3.56
CA ILE A 316 29.48 11.38 -4.72
C ILE A 316 28.56 12.56 -5.05
N GLU A 317 28.59 13.01 -6.31
CA GLU A 317 27.86 14.20 -6.75
C GLU A 317 26.43 13.85 -7.24
N ASP A 318 26.30 12.71 -7.91
CA ASP A 318 25.00 12.27 -8.47
C ASP A 318 24.10 11.66 -7.36
N LYS A 319 23.10 12.43 -6.96
CA LYS A 319 22.16 12.06 -5.89
C LYS A 319 21.22 10.94 -6.27
N GLU A 320 20.85 10.86 -7.55
CA GLU A 320 19.92 9.84 -8.04
C GLU A 320 20.56 8.44 -8.01
N VAL A 321 21.85 8.34 -8.34
CA VAL A 321 22.56 7.06 -8.22
C VAL A 321 22.69 6.62 -6.76
N CYS A 322 22.94 7.56 -5.83
CA CYS A 322 22.98 7.26 -4.40
C CYS A 322 21.62 6.77 -3.89
N LYS A 323 20.57 7.45 -4.30
CA LYS A 323 19.20 7.08 -3.93
C LYS A 323 18.85 5.70 -4.49
N ARG A 324 19.11 5.46 -5.77
CA ARG A 324 18.86 4.17 -6.42
C ARG A 324 19.62 3.03 -5.75
N PHE A 325 20.90 3.26 -5.43
CA PHE A 325 21.71 2.30 -4.69
C PHE A 325 21.10 1.96 -3.32
N ALA A 326 20.68 2.97 -2.55
CA ALA A 326 20.03 2.76 -1.25
C ALA A 326 18.70 2.00 -1.38
N ILE A 327 17.87 2.28 -2.41
CA ILE A 327 16.61 1.59 -2.69
C ILE A 327 16.83 0.09 -2.92
N GLU A 328 17.87 -0.27 -3.66
CA GLU A 328 18.13 -1.67 -4.02
C GLU A 328 18.93 -2.43 -2.93
N LEU A 329 19.76 -1.73 -2.16
CA LEU A 329 20.55 -2.34 -1.08
C LEU A 329 19.72 -2.61 0.18
N SER A 330 18.91 -1.62 0.63
CA SER A 330 18.24 -1.68 1.93
C SER A 330 17.34 -2.90 2.11
N PRO A 331 16.52 -3.31 1.13
CA PRO A 331 15.71 -4.52 1.26
C PRO A 331 16.54 -5.79 1.43
N LYS A 332 17.64 -5.92 0.67
CA LYS A 332 18.54 -7.09 0.77
C LYS A 332 19.21 -7.18 2.15
N LEU A 333 19.61 -6.05 2.72
CA LEU A 333 20.16 -6.01 4.08
C LEU A 333 19.11 -6.40 5.13
N ARG A 334 17.89 -5.88 5.02
CA ARG A 334 16.79 -6.21 5.95
C ARG A 334 16.42 -7.70 5.89
N GLU A 335 16.47 -8.33 4.71
CA GLU A 335 16.20 -9.75 4.58
C GLU A 335 17.14 -10.60 5.45
N ILE A 336 18.39 -10.18 5.61
CA ILE A 336 19.36 -10.86 6.46
C ILE A 336 19.47 -10.26 7.87
N GLY A 337 18.52 -9.40 8.26
CA GLY A 337 18.43 -8.80 9.60
C GLY A 337 19.47 -7.72 9.89
N ILE A 338 20.01 -7.07 8.85
CA ILE A 338 20.98 -5.97 8.99
C ILE A 338 20.28 -4.63 8.79
N THR A 339 20.48 -3.73 9.75
CA THR A 339 19.93 -2.38 9.73
C THR A 339 20.70 -1.47 8.78
N THR A 340 20.00 -0.67 7.98
CA THR A 340 20.59 0.24 7.00
C THR A 340 20.58 1.68 7.51
N CYS A 341 21.75 2.30 7.52
CA CYS A 341 21.93 3.72 7.74
C CYS A 341 22.59 4.37 6.53
N VAL A 342 22.29 5.64 6.28
CA VAL A 342 22.99 6.44 5.26
C VAL A 342 23.53 7.73 5.87
N THR A 343 24.73 8.12 5.45
CA THR A 343 25.29 9.45 5.66
C THR A 343 25.12 10.25 4.38
N LEU A 344 24.29 11.28 4.43
CA LEU A 344 23.95 12.11 3.29
C LEU A 344 24.93 13.27 3.12
N THR A 345 25.13 13.71 1.88
CA THR A 345 25.83 14.96 1.58
C THR A 345 24.94 16.17 1.93
N LYS A 346 25.53 17.38 2.03
CA LYS A 346 24.78 18.60 2.39
C LYS A 346 23.61 18.92 1.47
N ASP A 347 23.70 18.48 0.22
CA ASP A 347 22.71 18.79 -0.82
C ASP A 347 21.61 17.73 -0.96
N MET A 348 21.73 16.59 -0.28
CA MET A 348 20.71 15.53 -0.27
C MET A 348 19.65 15.84 0.77
N LYS A 349 18.37 15.58 0.40
CA LYS A 349 17.25 15.84 1.30
C LYS A 349 16.89 14.58 2.10
N THR A 350 16.94 14.70 3.41
CA THR A 350 16.57 13.62 4.35
C THR A 350 15.22 12.97 3.97
N LYS A 351 14.22 13.78 3.60
CA LYS A 351 12.87 13.30 3.27
C LYS A 351 12.85 12.28 2.12
N GLU A 352 13.81 12.34 1.20
CA GLU A 352 13.89 11.43 0.05
C GLU A 352 14.36 10.02 0.44
N TYR A 353 14.95 9.88 1.63
CA TYR A 353 15.49 8.62 2.17
C TYR A 353 14.66 8.04 3.33
N GLU A 354 13.71 8.82 3.89
CA GLU A 354 12.94 8.43 5.08
C GLU A 354 12.18 7.09 4.93
N ASN A 355 11.77 6.75 3.71
CA ASN A 355 11.04 5.50 3.44
C ASN A 355 11.94 4.40 2.86
N ILE A 356 13.24 4.67 2.66
CA ILE A 356 14.19 3.77 2.00
C ILE A 356 15.05 3.05 3.02
N VAL A 357 15.60 3.78 3.99
CA VAL A 357 16.56 3.27 4.98
C VAL A 357 15.95 3.28 6.39
N ASP A 358 16.64 2.68 7.36
CA ASP A 358 16.17 2.60 8.74
C ASP A 358 16.68 3.78 9.57
N TYR A 359 17.87 4.31 9.23
CA TYR A 359 18.49 5.43 9.90
C TYR A 359 19.16 6.39 8.92
N ILE A 360 19.24 7.66 9.32
CA ILE A 360 19.98 8.70 8.62
C ILE A 360 20.96 9.33 9.61
N ALA A 361 22.25 9.30 9.27
CA ALA A 361 23.29 9.88 10.10
C ALA A 361 23.30 11.41 9.95
N GLU A 362 23.23 12.10 11.09
CA GLU A 362 23.46 13.55 11.20
C GLU A 362 24.96 13.79 11.38
N LYS A 363 25.52 14.70 10.54
CA LYS A 363 26.91 15.16 10.65
C LYS A 363 27.10 16.14 11.79
#